data_d9b448ca6db307c3d1f966650648fd8d
#
_entry.id   d9b448ca6db307c3d1f966650648fd8d
#
_cell.length_a   1.000
_cell.length_b   1.000
_cell.length_c   1.000
_cell.angle_alpha   90.00
_cell.angle_beta   90.00
_cell.angle_gamma   90.00
#
_symmetry.space_group_name_H-M   'P 1'
#
loop_
_entity.id
_entity.type
_entity.pdbx_description
1 polymer ?
#
loop_
_entity_poly.entity_id
_entity_poly.type
_entity_poly.pdbx_seq_one_letter_code
_entity_poly.pdbx_strand_id
1 'polypeptide(L)'
;MNFFDLHCDTLYKAVTEKSELDNPSYEVKLNNNSKSHRLQCYAIWLPDTLDGNEAEKLFFESADYLKSECNRLGIELLGIGEFTDNAFSKYRNSAFFTVENGKALNGRIENVKRFAELGVRIMTL
;
A
#
# COMPACT_ATOMS: atom_id res chain seq x y z
N MET A 1 -3.75 22.24 -2.73
CA MET A 1 -4.57 21.52 -1.70
C MET A 1 -3.81 20.29 -1.30
N ASN A 2 -3.73 19.97 0.00
CA ASN A 2 -3.15 18.72 0.48
C ASN A 2 -4.27 17.68 0.59
N PHE A 3 -3.96 16.45 0.22
CA PHE A 3 -4.93 15.38 0.11
C PHE A 3 -4.41 14.14 0.83
N PHE A 4 -5.19 13.60 1.74
CA PHE A 4 -4.91 12.35 2.42
C PHE A 4 -6.06 11.39 2.21
N ASP A 5 -5.82 10.32 1.46
CA ASP A 5 -6.79 9.27 1.20
C ASP A 5 -6.40 8.02 1.99
N LEU A 6 -7.28 7.60 2.88
CA LEU A 6 -7.02 6.53 3.84
C LEU A 6 -7.19 5.12 3.26
N HIS A 7 -7.77 4.98 2.07
CA HIS A 7 -8.03 3.67 1.50
C HIS A 7 -8.23 3.68 -0.01
N CYS A 8 -7.62 2.74 -0.70
CA CYS A 8 -8.04 2.31 -2.03
C CYS A 8 -7.62 0.86 -2.30
N ASP A 9 -8.42 0.16 -3.12
CA ASP A 9 -8.21 -1.24 -3.52
C ASP A 9 -7.43 -1.40 -4.83
N THR A 10 -6.91 -0.30 -5.36
CA THR A 10 -6.21 -0.30 -6.64
C THR A 10 -5.05 -1.30 -6.66
N LEU A 11 -4.35 -1.46 -5.53
CA LEU A 11 -3.23 -2.40 -5.43
C LEU A 11 -3.67 -3.85 -5.66
N TYR A 12 -4.74 -4.29 -5.00
CA TYR A 12 -5.27 -5.63 -5.19
C TYR A 12 -5.68 -5.88 -6.64
N LYS A 13 -6.37 -4.91 -7.23
CA LYS A 13 -6.79 -4.99 -8.63
C LYS A 13 -5.60 -5.08 -9.58
N ALA A 14 -4.59 -4.23 -9.39
CA ALA A 14 -3.39 -4.23 -10.22
C ALA A 14 -2.59 -5.55 -10.12
N VAL A 15 -2.43 -6.09 -8.93
CA VAL A 15 -1.75 -7.38 -8.70
C VAL A 15 -2.50 -8.53 -9.37
N THR A 16 -3.81 -8.60 -9.21
CA THR A 16 -4.63 -9.69 -9.77
C THR A 16 -4.76 -9.61 -11.28
N GLU A 17 -4.89 -8.40 -11.83
CA GLU A 17 -4.99 -8.16 -13.28
C GLU A 17 -3.61 -8.10 -13.97
N LYS A 18 -2.51 -8.13 -13.21
CA LYS A 18 -1.14 -7.94 -13.71
C LYS A 18 -1.00 -6.63 -14.51
N SER A 19 -1.58 -5.56 -13.97
CA SER A 19 -1.67 -4.24 -14.60
C SER A 19 -0.92 -3.20 -13.78
N GLU A 20 -0.37 -2.19 -14.43
CA GLU A 20 0.34 -1.08 -13.78
C GLU A 20 -0.58 -0.24 -12.89
N LEU A 21 -0.05 0.32 -11.77
CA LEU A 21 -0.83 1.12 -10.83
C LEU A 21 -1.25 2.50 -11.39
N ASP A 22 -0.63 2.96 -12.45
CA ASP A 22 -1.02 4.19 -13.16
C ASP A 22 -1.94 3.93 -14.37
N ASN A 23 -2.48 2.71 -14.50
CA ASN A 23 -3.41 2.35 -15.56
C ASN A 23 -4.55 3.39 -15.62
N PRO A 24 -4.81 3.99 -16.80
CA PRO A 24 -5.83 5.02 -16.97
C PRO A 24 -7.25 4.59 -16.57
N SER A 25 -7.53 3.28 -16.59
CA SER A 25 -8.85 2.73 -16.24
C SER A 25 -9.13 2.73 -14.72
N TYR A 26 -8.13 2.93 -13.89
CA TYR A 26 -8.31 2.93 -12.44
C TYR A 26 -8.83 4.28 -11.95
N GLU A 27 -9.78 4.27 -11.03
CA GLU A 27 -10.32 5.47 -10.40
C GLU A 27 -9.26 6.17 -9.53
N VAL A 28 -8.60 5.38 -8.69
CA VAL A 28 -7.46 5.83 -7.88
C VAL A 28 -6.20 5.24 -8.45
N LYS A 29 -5.48 6.02 -9.23
CA LYS A 29 -4.23 5.59 -9.86
C LYS A 29 -3.02 6.24 -9.21
N LEU A 30 -1.93 5.51 -9.19
CA LEU A 30 -0.65 6.03 -8.77
C LEU A 30 -0.09 6.89 -9.91
N ASN A 31 0.03 8.19 -9.71
CA ASN A 31 0.66 9.06 -10.70
C ASN A 31 1.40 10.22 -10.04
N ASN A 32 2.39 10.75 -10.72
CA ASN A 32 3.23 11.85 -10.22
C ASN A 32 2.83 13.22 -10.79
N ASN A 33 1.74 13.31 -11.55
CA ASN A 33 1.35 14.53 -12.29
C ASN A 33 0.42 15.47 -11.51
N SER A 34 0.12 15.19 -10.25
CA SER A 34 -0.75 16.03 -9.44
C SER A 34 -0.05 17.33 -9.05
N LYS A 35 -0.76 18.45 -9.21
CA LYS A 35 -0.32 19.76 -8.64
C LYS A 35 -0.54 19.83 -7.13
N SER A 36 -1.26 18.87 -6.55
CA SER A 36 -1.56 18.78 -5.13
C SER A 36 -0.62 17.78 -4.45
N HIS A 37 -0.31 18.02 -3.18
CA HIS A 37 0.37 17.04 -2.36
C HIS A 37 -0.63 15.95 -1.96
N ARG A 38 -0.28 14.70 -2.19
CA ARG A 38 -1.15 13.56 -1.94
C ARG A 38 -0.43 12.49 -1.13
N LEU A 39 -1.07 12.06 -0.07
CA LEU A 39 -0.76 10.83 0.65
C LEU A 39 -1.87 9.81 0.36
N GLN A 40 -1.49 8.64 -0.12
CA GLN A 40 -2.42 7.57 -0.50
C GLN A 40 -2.12 6.29 0.26
N CYS A 41 -3.11 5.78 0.99
CA CYS A 41 -3.09 4.41 1.50
C CYS A 41 -3.48 3.43 0.39
N TYR A 42 -2.60 2.49 0.12
CA TYR A 42 -2.88 1.35 -0.76
C TYR A 42 -3.16 0.14 0.11
N ALA A 43 -4.41 -0.32 0.09
CA ALA A 43 -4.81 -1.48 0.85
C ALA A 43 -4.29 -2.77 0.19
N ILE A 44 -3.62 -3.59 0.99
CA ILE A 44 -3.41 -5.00 0.67
C ILE A 44 -4.66 -5.72 1.18
N TRP A 45 -5.64 -5.89 0.30
CA TRP A 45 -6.84 -6.62 0.61
C TRP A 45 -6.61 -8.12 0.46
N LEU A 46 -7.04 -8.89 1.46
CA LEU A 46 -6.85 -10.33 1.53
C LEU A 46 -8.22 -11.02 1.57
N PRO A 47 -8.64 -11.68 0.48
CA PRO A 47 -9.92 -12.38 0.44
C PRO A 47 -10.10 -13.40 1.56
N ASP A 48 -11.32 -13.48 2.10
CA ASP A 48 -11.67 -14.45 3.16
C ASP A 48 -11.53 -15.91 2.74
N THR A 49 -11.53 -16.17 1.44
CA THR A 49 -11.39 -17.50 0.86
C THR A 49 -9.97 -18.08 0.96
N LEU A 50 -8.97 -17.23 1.17
CA LEU A 50 -7.57 -17.66 1.30
C LEU A 50 -7.33 -18.32 2.67
N ASP A 51 -6.44 -19.29 2.72
CA ASP A 51 -5.87 -19.74 4.00
C ASP A 51 -4.77 -18.77 4.48
N GLY A 52 -4.23 -19.01 5.69
CA GLY A 52 -3.23 -18.13 6.27
C GLY A 52 -1.92 -18.06 5.46
N ASN A 53 -1.49 -19.18 4.84
CA ASN A 53 -0.27 -19.21 4.03
C ASN A 53 -0.47 -18.49 2.70
N GLU A 54 -1.61 -18.68 2.06
CA GLU A 54 -1.99 -18.01 0.82
C GLU A 54 -2.11 -16.50 1.04
N ALA A 55 -2.75 -16.09 2.14
CA ALA A 55 -2.89 -14.69 2.52
C ALA A 55 -1.54 -14.03 2.81
N GLU A 56 -0.65 -14.72 3.53
CA GLU A 56 0.70 -14.22 3.79
C GLU A 56 1.50 -14.07 2.48
N LYS A 57 1.40 -15.04 1.58
CA LYS A 57 2.05 -14.98 0.27
C LYS A 57 1.54 -13.79 -0.54
N LEU A 58 0.21 -13.61 -0.65
CA LEU A 58 -0.41 -12.50 -1.37
C LEU A 58 -0.01 -11.15 -0.76
N PHE A 59 0.11 -11.07 0.58
CA PHE A 59 0.60 -9.88 1.26
C PHE A 59 1.98 -9.48 0.76
N PHE A 60 2.95 -10.40 0.78
CA PHE A 60 4.32 -10.08 0.35
C PHE A 60 4.42 -9.77 -1.14
N GLU A 61 3.69 -10.49 -2.00
CA GLU A 61 3.61 -10.21 -3.44
C GLU A 61 3.07 -8.80 -3.70
N SER A 62 2.01 -8.40 -2.98
CA SER A 62 1.42 -7.06 -3.11
C SER A 62 2.35 -5.97 -2.59
N ALA A 63 3.06 -6.22 -1.48
CA ALA A 63 4.02 -5.28 -0.93
C ALA A 63 5.20 -5.03 -1.88
N ASP A 64 5.77 -6.09 -2.44
CA ASP A 64 6.86 -6.01 -3.42
C ASP A 64 6.39 -5.32 -4.71
N TYR A 65 5.15 -5.59 -5.13
CA TYR A 65 4.57 -4.98 -6.31
C TYR A 65 4.40 -3.45 -6.13
N LEU A 66 3.81 -3.00 -5.02
CA LEU A 66 3.67 -1.55 -4.74
C LEU A 66 5.03 -0.86 -4.68
N LYS A 67 6.02 -1.49 -4.04
CA LYS A 67 7.39 -0.98 -3.97
C LYS A 67 8.01 -0.80 -5.35
N SER A 68 7.85 -1.80 -6.21
CA SER A 68 8.32 -1.75 -7.60
C SER A 68 7.66 -0.62 -8.39
N GLU A 69 6.36 -0.48 -8.29
CA GLU A 69 5.59 0.55 -8.97
C GLU A 69 5.91 1.97 -8.47
N CYS A 70 6.08 2.13 -7.16
CA CYS A 70 6.54 3.39 -6.60
C CYS A 70 7.92 3.79 -7.15
N ASN A 71 8.85 2.85 -7.22
CA ASN A 71 10.17 3.08 -7.83
C ASN A 71 10.07 3.45 -9.31
N ARG A 72 9.24 2.72 -10.08
CA ARG A 72 9.03 2.99 -11.52
C ARG A 72 8.50 4.40 -11.76
N LEU A 73 7.59 4.87 -10.90
CA LEU A 73 6.90 6.15 -11.04
C LEU A 73 7.58 7.32 -10.31
N GLY A 74 8.66 7.07 -9.58
CA GLY A 74 9.33 8.08 -8.75
C GLY A 74 8.45 8.61 -7.63
N ILE A 75 7.65 7.73 -7.01
CA ILE A 75 6.76 8.04 -5.89
C ILE A 75 7.39 7.52 -4.61
N GLU A 76 7.37 8.33 -3.56
CA GLU A 76 7.91 7.93 -2.28
C GLU A 76 6.98 6.92 -1.59
N LEU A 77 7.52 5.74 -1.24
CA LEU A 77 6.85 4.79 -0.37
C LEU A 77 7.29 5.05 1.07
N LEU A 78 6.37 5.55 1.89
CA LEU A 78 6.67 5.96 3.26
C LEU A 78 6.87 4.75 4.17
N GLY A 79 8.01 4.72 4.82
CA GLY A 79 8.38 3.70 5.80
C GLY A 79 8.14 4.12 7.25
N ILE A 80 8.82 3.40 8.17
CA ILE A 80 8.81 3.70 9.60
C ILE A 80 9.48 5.06 9.85
N GLY A 81 8.82 5.92 10.64
CA GLY A 81 9.37 7.21 11.07
C GLY A 81 9.25 8.34 10.05
N GLU A 82 8.76 8.06 8.84
CA GLU A 82 8.59 9.09 7.79
C GLU A 82 7.19 9.70 7.78
N PHE A 83 6.26 9.09 8.51
CA PHE A 83 4.92 9.61 8.71
C PHE A 83 4.93 10.66 9.81
N THR A 84 5.37 11.86 9.47
CA THR A 84 5.45 13.01 10.36
C THR A 84 4.54 14.13 9.89
N ASP A 85 4.32 15.15 10.73
CA ASP A 85 3.56 16.35 10.38
C ASP A 85 4.08 17.06 9.13
N ASN A 86 5.32 16.77 8.76
CA ASN A 86 5.99 17.34 7.59
C ASN A 86 5.90 16.47 6.33
N ALA A 87 5.23 15.31 6.36
CA ALA A 87 5.16 14.42 5.21
C ALA A 87 4.58 15.11 3.97
N PHE A 88 3.54 15.93 4.14
CA PHE A 88 2.95 16.72 3.05
C PHE A 88 3.87 17.82 2.51
N SER A 89 4.76 18.35 3.31
CA SER A 89 5.69 19.39 2.85
C SER A 89 6.94 18.79 2.19
N LYS A 90 7.35 17.61 2.63
CA LYS A 90 8.54 16.92 2.14
C LYS A 90 8.29 16.18 0.83
N TYR A 91 7.13 15.52 0.70
CA TYR A 91 6.81 14.66 -0.42
C TYR A 91 5.58 15.16 -1.18
N ARG A 92 5.68 15.27 -2.50
CA ARG A 92 4.58 15.73 -3.33
C ARG A 92 3.49 14.65 -3.48
N ASN A 93 3.91 13.44 -3.79
CA ASN A 93 3.07 12.25 -3.82
C ASN A 93 3.74 11.15 -3.05
N SER A 94 3.01 10.52 -2.16
CA SER A 94 3.52 9.45 -1.32
C SER A 94 2.49 8.35 -1.20
N ALA A 95 2.98 7.13 -1.11
CA ALA A 95 2.18 5.96 -0.86
C ALA A 95 2.56 5.32 0.48
N PHE A 96 1.66 4.59 1.09
CA PHE A 96 1.99 3.69 2.19
C PHE A 96 1.02 2.53 2.27
N PHE A 97 1.44 1.48 2.99
CA PHE A 97 0.70 0.26 3.12
C PHE A 97 -0.38 0.34 4.19
N THR A 98 -1.55 -0.14 3.85
CA THR A 98 -2.53 -0.62 4.82
C THR A 98 -2.87 -2.07 4.52
N VAL A 99 -3.39 -2.81 5.48
CA VAL A 99 -3.80 -4.20 5.32
C VAL A 99 -5.26 -4.32 5.69
N GLU A 100 -6.04 -4.88 4.80
CA GLU A 100 -7.44 -5.22 5.05
C GLU A 100 -7.57 -6.73 5.19
N ASN A 101 -7.99 -7.17 6.38
CA ASN A 101 -8.04 -8.54 6.86
C ASN A 101 -6.70 -9.05 7.42
N GLY A 102 -6.65 -9.26 8.74
CA GLY A 102 -5.46 -9.72 9.46
C GLY A 102 -5.04 -11.18 9.18
N LYS A 103 -5.68 -11.88 8.25
CA LYS A 103 -5.41 -13.29 7.90
C LYS A 103 -3.95 -13.55 7.51
N ALA A 104 -3.27 -12.56 6.90
CA ALA A 104 -1.85 -12.69 6.57
C ALA A 104 -0.93 -12.80 7.79
N LEU A 105 -1.41 -12.44 8.98
CA LEU A 105 -0.65 -12.71 10.22
C LEU A 105 -0.43 -14.21 10.41
N ASN A 106 -1.30 -15.05 9.85
CA ASN A 106 -1.18 -16.51 9.81
C ASN A 106 -0.97 -17.13 11.21
N GLY A 107 -1.61 -16.53 12.23
CA GLY A 107 -1.48 -16.93 13.63
C GLY A 107 -0.09 -16.67 14.24
N ARG A 108 0.78 -15.94 13.57
CA ARG A 108 2.15 -15.66 14.01
C ARG A 108 2.34 -14.21 14.46
N ILE A 109 2.62 -14.00 15.74
CA ILE A 109 2.81 -12.65 16.29
C ILE A 109 4.03 -11.95 15.66
N GLU A 110 5.03 -12.72 15.22
CA GLU A 110 6.23 -12.20 14.58
C GLU A 110 5.91 -11.47 13.29
N ASN A 111 4.83 -11.84 12.59
CA ASN A 111 4.38 -11.17 11.38
C ASN A 111 3.91 -9.74 11.63
N VAL A 112 3.42 -9.42 12.82
CA VAL A 112 3.09 -8.03 13.19
C VAL A 112 4.33 -7.14 13.07
N LYS A 113 5.45 -7.59 13.64
CA LYS A 113 6.72 -6.86 13.56
C LYS A 113 7.21 -6.75 12.11
N ARG A 114 7.19 -7.87 11.37
CA ARG A 114 7.63 -7.88 9.96
C ARG A 114 6.83 -6.91 9.09
N PHE A 115 5.50 -6.87 9.27
CA PHE A 115 4.64 -5.97 8.51
C PHE A 115 4.87 -4.51 8.89
N ALA A 116 5.05 -4.23 10.19
CA ALA A 116 5.41 -2.90 10.65
C ALA A 116 6.77 -2.42 10.07
N GLU A 117 7.77 -3.31 9.99
CA GLU A 117 9.08 -3.02 9.40
C GLU A 117 9.00 -2.75 7.90
N LEU A 118 8.05 -3.37 7.18
CA LEU A 118 7.76 -3.07 5.78
C LEU A 118 7.03 -1.74 5.57
N GLY A 119 6.50 -1.13 6.61
CA GLY A 119 5.81 0.16 6.51
C GLY A 119 4.30 0.11 6.72
N VAL A 120 3.71 -1.06 7.04
CA VAL A 120 2.28 -1.15 7.40
C VAL A 120 2.02 -0.33 8.66
N ARG A 121 0.96 0.51 8.63
CA ARG A 121 0.54 1.37 9.76
C ARG A 121 -0.87 1.12 10.21
N ILE A 122 -1.71 0.64 9.33
CA ILE A 122 -3.12 0.37 9.59
C ILE A 122 -3.41 -1.06 9.14
N MET A 123 -4.05 -1.83 10.00
CA MET A 123 -4.54 -3.16 9.70
C MET A 123 -5.94 -3.31 10.28
N THR A 124 -6.88 -3.79 9.48
CA THR A 124 -8.16 -4.30 9.98
C THR A 124 -8.04 -5.81 10.26
N LEU A 125 -8.70 -6.27 11.32
CA LEU A 125 -8.69 -7.68 11.73
C LEU A 125 -9.93 -8.40 11.23
#